data_c3c864bbed6d6646795112563b5f1a00
#
_entry.id   c3c864bbed6d6646795112563b5f1a00
#
_cell.length_a   1.000
_cell.length_b   1.000
_cell.length_c   1.000
_cell.angle_alpha   90.00
_cell.angle_beta   90.00
_cell.angle_gamma   90.00
#
_symmetry.space_group_name_H-M   'P 1'
#
loop_
_entity.id
_entity.type
_entity.pdbx_description
1 polymer ?
#
loop_
_entity_poly.entity_id
_entity_poly.type
_entity_poly.pdbx_seq_one_letter_code
_entity_poly.pdbx_strand_id
1 'polypeptide(L)'
;SELLGTNRTYLSRIINEQTQMSFTYYVNRFRIEEAIRQLSDPANDIPLKALASELGFNSLSTFYNLFQSAVGMTPAQYRSKVKKIENLR
;
A
#
# COMPACT_ATOMS: atom_id res chain seq x y z
N SER A 1 10.69 -5.17 22.10
CA SER A 1 10.35 -5.91 22.54
C SER A 1 9.19 -6.67 22.97
N GLU A 2 9.39 -7.34 24.00
CA GLU A 2 8.28 -8.06 24.55
C GLU A 2 7.16 -7.13 24.90
N LEU A 3 7.52 -6.01 25.44
CA LEU A 3 6.53 -5.02 25.75
C LEU A 3 5.78 -4.62 24.52
N LEU A 4 6.51 -4.42 23.44
CA LEU A 4 5.87 -4.09 22.18
C LEU A 4 5.00 -5.22 21.68
N GLY A 5 5.46 -6.45 21.86
CA GLY A 5 4.66 -7.58 21.46
C GLY A 5 3.36 -7.64 22.22
N THR A 6 3.43 -7.43 23.52
CA THR A 6 2.24 -7.43 24.33
C THR A 6 1.31 -6.29 23.94
N ASN A 7 1.87 -5.12 23.75
CA ASN A 7 1.07 -3.96 23.37
C ASN A 7 0.41 -4.18 22.03
N ARG A 8 1.13 -4.78 21.09
CA ARG A 8 0.57 -5.00 19.78
C ARG A 8 -0.62 -5.93 19.85
N THR A 9 -0.52 -6.99 20.64
CA THR A 9 -1.64 -7.90 20.79
C THR A 9 -2.83 -7.19 21.39
N TYR A 10 -2.58 -6.39 22.39
CA TYR A 10 -3.65 -5.66 23.05
C TYR A 10 -4.33 -4.69 22.10
N LEU A 11 -3.54 -3.97 21.33
CA LEU A 11 -4.09 -3.02 20.37
C LEU A 11 -4.90 -3.71 19.29
N SER A 12 -4.41 -4.85 18.81
CA SER A 12 -5.13 -5.59 17.80
C SER A 12 -6.51 -5.99 18.30
N ARG A 13 -6.58 -6.41 19.55
CA ARG A 13 -7.86 -6.81 20.10
C ARG A 13 -8.81 -5.63 20.21
N ILE A 14 -8.30 -4.50 20.67
CA ILE A 14 -9.13 -3.31 20.78
C ILE A 14 -9.65 -2.89 19.41
N ILE A 15 -8.79 -2.91 18.41
CA ILE A 15 -9.19 -2.53 17.07
C ILE A 15 -10.29 -3.44 16.56
N ASN A 16 -10.13 -4.74 16.78
CA ASN A 16 -11.14 -5.68 16.33
C ASN A 16 -12.47 -5.48 17.03
N GLU A 17 -12.42 -5.13 18.29
CA GLU A 17 -13.65 -4.90 19.03
C GLU A 17 -14.38 -3.66 18.53
N GLN A 18 -13.62 -2.65 18.13
CA GLN A 18 -14.25 -1.44 17.67
C GLN A 18 -14.82 -1.57 16.28
N THR A 19 -14.06 -2.19 15.38
CA THR A 19 -14.51 -2.37 14.03
C THR A 19 -13.58 -3.31 13.30
N GLN A 20 -14.16 -4.19 12.53
CA GLN A 20 -13.37 -5.08 11.72
C GLN A 20 -12.73 -4.39 10.54
N MET A 21 -13.27 -3.25 10.16
CA MET A 21 -12.70 -2.48 9.08
C MET A 21 -11.32 -1.96 9.44
N SER A 22 -11.04 -1.77 10.71
CA SER A 22 -9.73 -1.29 11.14
C SER A 22 -8.63 -2.28 10.78
N PHE A 23 -8.91 -3.57 10.95
CA PHE A 23 -7.92 -4.59 10.58
C PHE A 23 -7.68 -4.57 9.08
N THR A 24 -8.76 -4.54 8.31
CA THR A 24 -8.65 -4.46 6.86
C THR A 24 -7.89 -3.22 6.44
N TYR A 25 -8.15 -2.11 7.12
CA TYR A 25 -7.46 -0.87 6.81
C TYR A 25 -5.94 -1.04 7.00
N TYR A 26 -5.53 -1.66 8.07
CA TYR A 26 -4.09 -1.86 8.31
C TYR A 26 -3.47 -2.74 7.25
N VAL A 27 -4.15 -3.80 6.88
CA VAL A 27 -3.64 -4.70 5.85
C VAL A 27 -3.50 -3.95 4.53
N ASN A 28 -4.52 -3.20 4.16
CA ASN A 28 -4.48 -2.46 2.90
C ASN A 28 -3.42 -1.38 2.92
N ARG A 29 -3.23 -0.73 4.06
CA ARG A 29 -2.21 0.29 4.16
C ARG A 29 -0.83 -0.33 3.98
N PHE A 30 -0.60 -1.49 4.57
CA PHE A 30 0.66 -2.19 4.38
C PHE A 30 0.89 -2.50 2.91
N ARG A 31 -0.16 -2.96 2.23
CA ARG A 31 -0.07 -3.26 0.81
C ARG A 31 0.25 -2.01 -0.01
N ILE A 32 -0.37 -0.89 0.35
CA ILE A 32 -0.11 0.35 -0.38
C ILE A 32 1.31 0.83 -0.14
N GLU A 33 1.81 0.70 1.07
CA GLU A 33 3.19 1.09 1.36
C GLU A 33 4.16 0.25 0.55
N GLU A 34 3.87 -1.03 0.41
CA GLU A 34 4.71 -1.89 -0.41
C GLU A 34 4.63 -1.47 -1.88
N ALA A 35 3.46 -1.09 -2.34
CA ALA A 35 3.31 -0.61 -3.71
C ALA A 35 4.15 0.65 -3.93
N ILE A 36 4.10 1.56 -2.98
CA ILE A 36 4.89 2.78 -3.08
C ILE A 36 6.37 2.45 -3.17
N ARG A 37 6.81 1.53 -2.35
CA ARG A 37 8.22 1.13 -2.35
C ARG A 37 8.63 0.59 -3.72
N GLN A 38 7.81 -0.27 -4.29
CA GLN A 38 8.14 -0.85 -5.59
C GLN A 38 8.06 0.17 -6.71
N LEU A 39 7.05 1.02 -6.67
CA LEU A 39 6.87 2.01 -7.71
C LEU A 39 7.86 3.17 -7.61
N SER A 40 8.50 3.31 -6.47
CA SER A 40 9.52 4.34 -6.30
C SER A 40 10.82 3.98 -7.01
N ASP A 41 10.95 2.76 -7.44
CA ASP A 41 12.11 2.31 -8.19
C ASP A 41 11.88 2.57 -9.67
N PRO A 42 12.62 3.51 -10.28
CA PRO A 42 12.37 3.82 -11.70
C PRO A 42 12.64 2.66 -12.63
N ALA A 43 13.41 1.68 -12.20
CA ALA A 43 13.71 0.51 -13.02
C ALA A 43 12.61 -0.54 -12.94
N ASN A 44 11.65 -0.37 -12.06
CA ASN A 44 10.59 -1.35 -11.86
C ASN A 44 9.47 -1.11 -12.87
N ASP A 45 9.31 -2.03 -13.81
CA ASP A 45 8.30 -1.90 -14.86
C ASP A 45 7.20 -2.92 -14.74
N ILE A 46 6.99 -3.47 -13.55
CA ILE A 46 5.94 -4.47 -13.37
C ILE A 46 4.58 -3.86 -13.76
N PRO A 47 3.77 -4.60 -14.52
CA PRO A 47 2.43 -4.11 -14.84
C PRO A 47 1.64 -3.86 -13.57
N LEU A 48 0.86 -2.79 -13.57
CA LEU A 48 0.12 -2.43 -12.37
C LEU A 48 -0.88 -3.52 -11.99
N LYS A 49 -1.46 -4.18 -12.98
CA LYS A 49 -2.37 -5.28 -12.69
C LYS A 49 -1.66 -6.41 -11.98
N ALA A 50 -0.45 -6.72 -12.41
CA ALA A 50 0.33 -7.78 -11.76
C ALA A 50 0.72 -7.36 -10.36
N LEU A 51 1.09 -6.10 -10.17
CA LEU A 51 1.47 -5.62 -8.86
C LEU A 51 0.29 -5.71 -7.90
N ALA A 52 -0.89 -5.28 -8.34
CA ALA A 52 -2.07 -5.36 -7.48
C ALA A 52 -2.34 -6.80 -7.08
N SER A 53 -2.20 -7.72 -8.01
CA SER A 53 -2.43 -9.13 -7.72
C SER A 53 -1.41 -9.66 -6.72
N GLU A 54 -0.15 -9.30 -6.91
CA GLU A 54 0.90 -9.75 -6.00
C GLU A 54 0.69 -9.23 -4.59
N LEU A 55 0.16 -8.03 -4.48
CA LEU A 55 -0.08 -7.43 -3.18
C LEU A 55 -1.31 -7.99 -2.50
N GLY A 56 -2.13 -8.74 -3.23
CA GLY A 56 -3.28 -9.37 -2.64
C GLY A 56 -4.58 -8.62 -2.80
N PHE A 57 -4.60 -7.61 -3.68
CA PHE A 57 -5.85 -6.89 -3.94
C PHE A 57 -6.76 -7.74 -4.82
N ASN A 58 -8.05 -7.70 -4.52
CA ASN A 58 -9.02 -8.46 -5.28
C ASN A 58 -9.29 -7.87 -6.64
N SER A 59 -9.12 -6.57 -6.79
CA SER A 59 -9.37 -5.92 -8.05
C SER A 59 -8.42 -4.76 -8.24
N LEU A 60 -8.21 -4.42 -9.50
CA LEU A 60 -7.37 -3.29 -9.84
C LEU A 60 -8.02 -1.98 -9.36
N SER A 61 -9.34 -1.91 -9.42
CA SER A 61 -10.04 -0.72 -8.96
C SER A 61 -9.79 -0.44 -7.50
N THR A 62 -9.84 -1.47 -6.68
CA THR A 62 -9.59 -1.32 -5.26
C THR A 62 -8.17 -0.80 -5.03
N PHE A 63 -7.21 -1.37 -5.74
CA PHE A 63 -5.83 -0.93 -5.62
C PHE A 63 -5.70 0.55 -5.99
N TYR A 64 -6.30 0.94 -7.11
CA TYR A 64 -6.22 2.33 -7.56
C TYR A 64 -6.88 3.28 -6.55
N ASN A 65 -8.06 2.90 -6.06
CA ASN A 65 -8.77 3.78 -5.13
C ASN A 65 -7.98 3.97 -3.84
N LEU A 66 -7.45 2.89 -3.30
CA LEU A 66 -6.70 2.99 -2.06
C LEU A 66 -5.38 3.72 -2.24
N PHE A 67 -4.71 3.46 -3.36
CA PHE A 67 -3.45 4.14 -3.62
C PHE A 67 -3.68 5.64 -3.79
N GLN A 68 -4.69 6.00 -4.57
CA GLN A 68 -4.99 7.41 -4.79
C GLN A 68 -5.39 8.09 -3.49
N SER A 69 -6.14 7.40 -2.65
CA SER A 69 -6.54 7.96 -1.38
C SER A 69 -5.35 8.21 -0.47
N ALA A 70 -4.36 7.34 -0.52
CA ALA A 70 -3.20 7.45 0.36
C ALA A 70 -2.14 8.39 -0.19
N VAL A 71 -1.97 8.42 -1.50
CA VAL A 71 -0.85 9.12 -2.12
C VAL A 71 -1.27 10.41 -2.79
N GLY A 72 -2.53 10.49 -3.22
CA GLY A 72 -3.03 11.66 -3.91
C GLY A 72 -2.95 11.57 -5.42
N MET A 73 -2.50 10.46 -5.95
CA MET A 73 -2.45 10.22 -7.38
C MET A 73 -2.54 8.72 -7.63
N THR A 74 -2.88 8.37 -8.86
CA THR A 74 -3.00 6.95 -9.21
C THR A 74 -1.61 6.32 -9.27
N PRO A 75 -1.55 4.98 -9.16
CA PRO A 75 -0.25 4.31 -9.29
C PRO A 75 0.44 4.58 -10.62
N ALA A 76 -0.34 4.70 -11.70
CA ALA A 76 0.25 5.00 -12.99
C ALA A 76 0.86 6.39 -13.01
N GLN A 77 0.17 7.35 -12.42
CA GLN A 77 0.70 8.71 -12.34
C GLN A 77 1.94 8.76 -11.47
N TYR A 78 1.91 8.03 -10.37
CA TYR A 78 3.05 8.01 -9.47
C TYR A 78 4.28 7.43 -10.17
N ARG A 79 4.10 6.31 -10.86
CA ARG A 79 5.23 5.69 -11.57
C ARG A 79 5.77 6.62 -12.66
N SER A 80 4.87 7.26 -13.37
CA SER A 80 5.28 8.19 -14.41
C SER A 80 6.09 9.34 -13.83
N LYS A 81 5.67 9.85 -12.68
CA LYS A 81 6.38 10.94 -12.03
C LYS A 81 7.76 10.51 -11.58
N VAL A 82 7.88 9.30 -11.04
CA VAL A 82 9.16 8.80 -10.58
C VAL A 82 10.12 8.66 -11.77
N LYS A 83 9.65 8.12 -12.87
CA LYS A 83 10.49 7.97 -14.05
C LYS A 83 10.89 9.33 -14.62
N LYS A 84 9.99 10.29 -14.56
CA LYS A 84 10.29 11.61 -15.06
C LYS A 84 11.38 12.29 -14.23
N ILE A 85 11.29 12.15 -12.92
CA ILE A 85 12.30 12.71 -12.02
C ILE A 85 13.65 12.06 -12.28
N GLU A 86 13.64 10.74 -12.50
CA GLU A 86 14.87 10.02 -12.78
C GLU A 86 15.50 10.55 -14.07
N ASN A 87 14.70 10.84 -15.07
CA ASN A 87 15.22 11.34 -16.33
C ASN A 87 15.81 12.74 -16.21
N LEU A 88 15.39 13.50 -15.23
CA LEU A 88 15.92 14.85 -15.03
C LEU A 88 17.28 14.84 -14.37
N ARG A 89 17.70 13.72 -13.85
CA ARG A 89 18.99 13.61 -13.17
C ARG A 89 20.05 13.26 -14.18
#